data_df8ed252fc5269c7087e0c2c13a47ca8
#
_entry.id   df8ed252fc5269c7087e0c2c13a47ca8
#
_cell.length_a   1.000
_cell.length_b   1.000
_cell.length_c   1.000
_cell.angle_alpha   90.00
_cell.angle_beta   90.00
_cell.angle_gamma   90.00
#
_symmetry.space_group_name_H-M   'P 1'
#
loop_
_entity.id
_entity.type
_entity.pdbx_description
1 polymer ?
#
loop_
_entity_poly.entity_id
_entity_poly.type
_entity_poly.pdbx_seq_one_letter_code
_entity_poly.pdbx_strand_id
1 'polypeptide(L)'
;MIKKWKTLFSIFLTAVFVAVSVKLPLDAEAEQQEIKPSDLYAQSAVLMDADSGRILFAKSGQKERPMASTTKIMTCILTLENGDLTDTVEVSKNAAGQPEVKLGMREGETYVLKDLLYSLMLESHNDSAVAIAEHVGGSTEEFAGLMNKKAEELGCLHTYFITPNGLDAQDEEGVHHTTAEDLARIMKYCIMDSPNKNQFLDITQTAAYSFSDTSKSRSFQCTNHNAFLNMMEGALSGKTGFTADAGYCYVGALRQDDRTFIVALLACGWPNAKSYKWSDTRKLMTYGLENYFYQTAGAESRERQILVENAVSVDFPAERSESISLLPAARPPSALVRKGEEIMEEWNVPESVEAPVKEGEELGTVRYTLDGTLLLECPVIAGQEVEE
;
A
#
# COMPACT_ATOMS: atom_id res chain seq x y z
N MET A 1 57.83 65.97 -48.32
CA MET A 1 58.71 66.11 -47.73
C MET A 1 58.56 66.07 -46.24
N ILE A 2 57.89 65.74 -45.42
CA ILE A 2 57.99 65.75 -43.98
C ILE A 2 57.47 64.41 -43.47
N LYS A 3 58.41 63.61 -42.92
CA LYS A 3 58.13 62.36 -42.21
C LYS A 3 57.52 62.70 -40.85
N LYS A 4 56.30 62.12 -40.54
CA LYS A 4 55.74 62.14 -39.21
C LYS A 4 55.96 60.76 -38.57
N TRP A 5 56.64 60.76 -37.46
CA TRP A 5 56.80 59.62 -36.54
C TRP A 5 55.50 59.45 -35.76
N LYS A 6 55.02 58.19 -35.70
CA LYS A 6 53.98 57.81 -34.81
C LYS A 6 54.58 56.98 -33.66
N THR A 7 54.53 57.52 -32.49
CA THR A 7 54.82 56.86 -31.22
C THR A 7 53.67 55.98 -30.80
N LEU A 8 53.85 54.64 -30.72
CA LEU A 8 52.92 53.74 -30.12
C LEU A 8 53.08 53.79 -28.60
N PHE A 9 52.05 54.18 -27.87
CA PHE A 9 51.88 53.97 -26.44
C PHE A 9 51.13 52.62 -26.22
N SER A 10 51.82 51.61 -25.66
CA SER A 10 51.31 50.35 -25.26
C SER A 10 50.79 50.49 -23.81
N ILE A 11 49.47 50.47 -23.61
CA ILE A 11 48.86 50.43 -22.28
C ILE A 11 48.67 48.96 -21.94
N PHE A 12 49.45 48.46 -20.95
CA PHE A 12 49.22 47.15 -20.32
C PHE A 12 48.05 47.27 -19.33
N LEU A 13 46.91 46.71 -19.70
CA LEU A 13 45.73 46.58 -18.79
C LEU A 13 45.87 45.28 -18.02
N THR A 14 46.34 45.35 -16.77
CA THR A 14 46.37 44.21 -15.87
C THR A 14 44.97 43.98 -15.31
N ALA A 15 44.23 43.00 -15.85
CA ALA A 15 42.97 42.56 -15.29
C ALA A 15 43.22 41.70 -14.04
N VAL A 16 42.93 42.25 -12.88
CA VAL A 16 42.89 41.50 -11.61
C VAL A 16 41.59 40.74 -11.58
N PHE A 17 41.63 39.43 -11.83
CA PHE A 17 40.49 38.53 -11.57
C PHE A 17 40.36 38.31 -10.07
N VAL A 18 39.44 38.98 -9.42
CA VAL A 18 38.98 38.63 -8.07
C VAL A 18 38.03 37.45 -8.22
N ALA A 19 38.49 36.23 -7.96
CA ALA A 19 37.65 35.06 -7.83
C ALA A 19 36.81 35.20 -6.56
N VAL A 20 35.60 35.72 -6.69
CA VAL A 20 34.58 35.62 -5.64
C VAL A 20 34.07 34.16 -5.65
N SER A 21 34.63 33.34 -4.74
CA SER A 21 34.07 32.03 -4.43
C SER A 21 32.69 32.24 -3.77
N VAL A 22 31.65 32.25 -4.59
CA VAL A 22 30.27 32.09 -4.08
C VAL A 22 30.18 30.65 -3.60
N LYS A 23 30.36 30.42 -2.29
CA LYS A 23 29.90 29.21 -1.65
C LYS A 23 28.36 29.23 -1.76
N LEU A 24 27.87 28.54 -2.77
CA LEU A 24 26.47 28.11 -2.74
C LEU A 24 26.31 27.25 -1.48
N PRO A 25 25.32 27.47 -0.63
CA PRO A 25 25.00 26.54 0.42
C PRO A 25 24.52 25.25 -0.29
N LEU A 26 25.41 24.25 -0.42
CA LEU A 26 25.00 22.88 -0.54
C LEU A 26 24.40 22.54 0.83
N ASP A 27 23.23 21.91 0.80
CA ASP A 27 22.45 21.48 1.94
C ASP A 27 21.52 22.57 2.53
N ALA A 28 20.57 23.03 1.71
CA ALA A 28 19.24 23.21 2.24
C ALA A 28 18.70 21.78 2.44
N GLU A 29 18.88 21.20 3.63
CA GLU A 29 18.07 20.08 4.08
C GLU A 29 16.63 20.52 3.83
N ALA A 30 15.96 19.87 2.86
CA ALA A 30 14.56 20.07 2.68
C ALA A 30 13.92 19.69 4.02
N GLU A 31 13.40 20.67 4.73
CA GLU A 31 12.73 20.49 6.02
C GLU A 31 11.65 19.44 5.77
N GLN A 32 11.79 18.26 6.38
CA GLN A 32 10.82 17.17 6.21
C GLN A 32 9.46 17.69 6.61
N GLN A 33 8.56 17.82 5.65
CA GLN A 33 7.21 18.30 5.91
C GLN A 33 6.45 17.20 6.67
N GLU A 34 6.51 17.26 8.00
CA GLU A 34 5.83 16.32 8.87
C GLU A 34 4.32 16.60 8.83
N ILE A 35 3.54 15.59 8.39
CA ILE A 35 2.07 15.68 8.45
C ILE A 35 1.60 15.46 9.88
N LYS A 36 0.84 16.42 10.41
CA LYS A 36 0.18 16.29 11.71
C LYS A 36 -1.27 15.83 11.52
N PRO A 37 -1.84 15.10 12.49
CA PRO A 37 -3.25 14.72 12.46
C PRO A 37 -4.21 15.90 12.25
N SER A 38 -3.86 17.10 12.75
CA SER A 38 -4.63 18.35 12.57
C SER A 38 -4.69 18.83 11.11
N ASP A 39 -3.77 18.41 10.25
CA ASP A 39 -3.68 18.87 8.87
C ASP A 39 -4.66 18.15 7.94
N LEU A 40 -5.31 17.11 8.45
CA LEU A 40 -6.28 16.30 7.74
C LEU A 40 -7.70 16.59 8.17
N TYR A 41 -8.61 16.67 7.20
CA TYR A 41 -10.04 16.80 7.39
C TYR A 41 -10.70 15.52 7.89
N ALA A 42 -10.21 14.35 7.47
CA ALA A 42 -10.72 13.07 7.89
C ALA A 42 -10.61 12.92 9.42
N GLN A 43 -11.65 12.35 10.05
CA GLN A 43 -11.60 12.04 11.48
C GLN A 43 -10.77 10.80 11.77
N SER A 44 -10.75 9.82 10.84
CA SER A 44 -9.82 8.69 10.86
C SER A 44 -9.11 8.62 9.51
N ALA A 45 -7.79 8.45 9.54
CA ALA A 45 -6.97 8.39 8.35
C ALA A 45 -5.76 7.46 8.57
N VAL A 46 -5.38 6.73 7.53
CA VAL A 46 -4.21 5.87 7.49
C VAL A 46 -3.50 6.02 6.16
N LEU A 47 -2.17 6.01 6.20
CA LEU A 47 -1.29 5.71 5.08
C LEU A 47 -0.56 4.41 5.40
N MET A 48 -0.63 3.43 4.50
CA MET A 48 -0.04 2.10 4.65
C MET A 48 0.93 1.82 3.50
N ASP A 49 2.05 1.19 3.81
CA ASP A 49 2.86 0.47 2.83
C ASP A 49 2.14 -0.81 2.42
N ALA A 50 1.81 -0.95 1.14
CA ALA A 50 1.05 -2.11 0.66
C ALA A 50 1.88 -3.40 0.62
N ASP A 51 3.19 -3.32 0.52
CA ASP A 51 4.05 -4.51 0.45
C ASP A 51 4.15 -5.18 1.83
N SER A 52 4.48 -4.42 2.86
CA SER A 52 4.64 -4.94 4.23
C SER A 52 3.36 -4.90 5.07
N GLY A 53 2.40 -4.03 4.73
CA GLY A 53 1.26 -3.72 5.59
C GLY A 53 1.59 -2.76 6.74
N ARG A 54 2.81 -2.20 6.78
CA ARG A 54 3.23 -1.24 7.80
C ARG A 54 2.41 0.04 7.69
N ILE A 55 1.93 0.54 8.84
CA ILE A 55 1.27 1.83 8.95
C ILE A 55 2.34 2.93 9.00
N LEU A 56 2.35 3.80 8.00
CA LEU A 56 3.32 4.89 7.87
C LEU A 56 2.81 6.19 8.50
N PHE A 57 1.49 6.34 8.56
CA PHE A 57 0.81 7.43 9.25
C PHE A 57 -0.56 6.97 9.72
N ALA A 58 -0.96 7.39 10.93
CA ALA A 58 -2.30 7.16 11.46
C ALA A 58 -2.85 8.38 12.20
N LYS A 59 -4.13 8.66 11.95
CA LYS A 59 -4.98 9.55 12.75
C LYS A 59 -6.19 8.76 13.18
N SER A 60 -6.32 8.41 14.46
CA SER A 60 -7.41 7.57 14.97
C SER A 60 -7.66 6.33 14.10
N GLY A 61 -6.58 5.66 13.65
CA GLY A 61 -6.60 4.60 12.64
C GLY A 61 -7.43 3.39 13.04
N GLN A 62 -7.48 3.08 14.34
CA GLN A 62 -8.21 1.94 14.92
C GLN A 62 -9.61 2.30 15.46
N LYS A 63 -10.07 3.54 15.26
CA LYS A 63 -11.40 3.93 15.70
C LYS A 63 -12.46 3.40 14.75
N GLU A 64 -13.39 2.60 15.27
CA GLU A 64 -14.56 2.09 14.55
C GLU A 64 -15.46 3.23 14.09
N ARG A 65 -15.87 3.17 12.81
CA ARG A 65 -16.73 4.15 12.16
C ARG A 65 -17.57 3.50 11.06
N PRO A 66 -18.75 4.05 10.74
CA PRO A 66 -19.45 3.70 9.52
C PRO A 66 -18.56 3.95 8.31
N MET A 67 -18.61 3.05 7.32
CA MET A 67 -17.71 3.04 6.18
C MET A 67 -18.38 3.38 4.85
N ALA A 68 -19.71 3.45 4.83
CA ALA A 68 -20.50 3.67 3.62
C ALA A 68 -20.09 2.72 2.47
N SER A 69 -20.21 3.16 1.23
CA SER A 69 -19.93 2.34 0.04
C SER A 69 -18.47 1.93 -0.16
N THR A 70 -17.52 2.26 0.75
CA THR A 70 -16.20 1.61 0.73
C THR A 70 -16.31 0.11 1.03
N THR A 71 -17.37 -0.35 1.67
CA THR A 71 -17.81 -1.76 1.82
C THR A 71 -17.73 -2.54 0.51
N LYS A 72 -18.04 -1.89 -0.62
CA LYS A 72 -18.17 -2.55 -1.93
C LYS A 72 -16.85 -3.13 -2.46
N ILE A 73 -15.68 -2.75 -1.91
CA ILE A 73 -14.43 -3.43 -2.24
C ILE A 73 -14.44 -4.89 -1.76
N MET A 74 -14.99 -5.15 -0.55
CA MET A 74 -15.17 -6.50 -0.03
C MET A 74 -16.21 -7.27 -0.85
N THR A 75 -17.32 -6.64 -1.20
CA THR A 75 -18.35 -7.25 -2.06
C THR A 75 -17.77 -7.63 -3.42
N CYS A 76 -16.96 -6.75 -4.04
CA CYS A 76 -16.35 -7.00 -5.31
C CYS A 76 -15.35 -8.18 -5.26
N ILE A 77 -14.41 -8.17 -4.30
CA ILE A 77 -13.39 -9.21 -4.24
C ILE A 77 -13.97 -10.59 -3.91
N LEU A 78 -14.96 -10.66 -3.02
CA LEU A 78 -15.64 -11.92 -2.72
C LEU A 78 -16.42 -12.46 -3.92
N THR A 79 -17.02 -11.58 -4.71
CA THR A 79 -17.69 -11.97 -5.96
C THR A 79 -16.70 -12.53 -6.97
N LEU A 80 -15.53 -11.92 -7.11
CA LEU A 80 -14.46 -12.39 -7.98
C LEU A 80 -13.89 -13.76 -7.53
N GLU A 81 -13.91 -14.03 -6.24
CA GLU A 81 -13.36 -15.27 -5.66
C GLU A 81 -14.38 -16.43 -5.63
N ASN A 82 -15.69 -16.14 -5.58
CA ASN A 82 -16.70 -17.15 -5.34
C ASN A 82 -17.75 -17.27 -6.45
N GLY A 83 -17.86 -16.29 -7.37
CA GLY A 83 -18.84 -16.28 -8.45
C GLY A 83 -18.23 -16.63 -9.81
N ASP A 84 -19.07 -17.17 -10.70
CA ASP A 84 -18.74 -17.26 -12.12
C ASP A 84 -19.20 -15.97 -12.82
N LEU A 85 -18.24 -15.18 -13.32
CA LEU A 85 -18.51 -13.87 -13.92
C LEU A 85 -19.42 -13.93 -15.17
N THR A 86 -19.62 -15.12 -15.75
CA THR A 86 -20.53 -15.36 -16.88
C THR A 86 -21.96 -15.71 -16.47
N ASP A 87 -22.20 -15.89 -15.16
CA ASP A 87 -23.53 -16.21 -14.64
C ASP A 87 -24.54 -15.12 -14.96
N THR A 88 -25.79 -15.59 -15.11
CA THR A 88 -26.96 -14.73 -15.23
C THR A 88 -27.58 -14.54 -13.84
N VAL A 89 -27.60 -13.30 -13.37
CA VAL A 89 -28.19 -12.89 -12.08
C VAL A 89 -29.61 -12.42 -12.31
N GLU A 90 -30.57 -13.05 -11.64
CA GLU A 90 -31.96 -12.58 -11.61
C GLU A 90 -32.15 -11.56 -10.47
N VAL A 91 -32.81 -10.46 -10.77
CA VAL A 91 -33.05 -9.36 -9.82
C VAL A 91 -34.25 -9.71 -8.92
N SER A 92 -33.98 -9.81 -7.64
CA SER A 92 -35.02 -10.02 -6.64
C SER A 92 -35.84 -8.74 -6.37
N LYS A 93 -36.97 -8.88 -5.70
CA LYS A 93 -37.73 -7.75 -5.18
C LYS A 93 -36.94 -6.90 -4.18
N ASN A 94 -36.07 -7.53 -3.37
CA ASN A 94 -35.20 -6.82 -2.41
C ASN A 94 -34.15 -5.98 -3.14
N ALA A 95 -33.44 -6.54 -4.12
CA ALA A 95 -32.49 -5.83 -4.94
C ALA A 95 -33.13 -4.65 -5.69
N ALA A 96 -34.27 -4.86 -6.37
CA ALA A 96 -35.01 -3.82 -7.07
C ALA A 96 -35.53 -2.71 -6.13
N GLY A 97 -35.79 -3.03 -4.86
CA GLY A 97 -36.27 -2.09 -3.84
C GLY A 97 -35.19 -1.22 -3.20
N GLN A 98 -33.92 -1.41 -3.52
CA GLN A 98 -32.84 -0.66 -2.87
C GLN A 98 -32.92 0.85 -3.10
N PRO A 99 -32.51 1.65 -2.08
CA PRO A 99 -32.49 3.12 -2.22
C PRO A 99 -31.36 3.60 -3.13
N GLU A 100 -31.41 4.88 -3.51
CA GLU A 100 -30.35 5.58 -4.24
C GLU A 100 -28.99 5.55 -3.45
N VAL A 101 -27.85 5.42 -4.21
CA VAL A 101 -27.65 5.38 -5.66
C VAL A 101 -27.92 3.98 -6.21
N LYS A 102 -28.61 3.85 -7.34
CA LYS A 102 -28.99 2.55 -7.92
C LYS A 102 -29.02 2.57 -9.44
N LEU A 103 -28.81 1.42 -10.08
CA LEU A 103 -28.99 1.20 -11.51
C LEU A 103 -30.45 1.32 -11.93
N GLY A 104 -31.36 1.09 -11.00
CA GLY A 104 -32.80 1.07 -11.21
C GLY A 104 -33.27 -0.23 -11.87
N MET A 105 -32.70 -1.35 -11.45
CA MET A 105 -33.11 -2.67 -11.87
C MET A 105 -34.55 -2.97 -11.43
N ARG A 106 -35.23 -3.84 -12.17
CA ARG A 106 -36.61 -4.26 -11.88
C ARG A 106 -36.63 -5.73 -11.51
N GLU A 107 -37.54 -6.11 -10.62
CA GLU A 107 -37.77 -7.51 -10.24
C GLU A 107 -37.98 -8.39 -11.49
N GLY A 108 -37.27 -9.52 -11.56
CA GLY A 108 -37.29 -10.47 -12.65
C GLY A 108 -36.45 -10.10 -13.89
N GLU A 109 -35.85 -8.87 -13.93
CA GLU A 109 -34.81 -8.58 -14.93
C GLU A 109 -33.56 -9.44 -14.66
N THR A 110 -32.81 -9.72 -15.71
CA THR A 110 -31.60 -10.54 -15.58
C THR A 110 -30.38 -9.82 -16.19
N TYR A 111 -29.24 -9.97 -15.53
CA TYR A 111 -27.96 -9.32 -15.89
C TYR A 111 -26.81 -10.32 -15.78
N VAL A 112 -25.72 -10.08 -16.53
CA VAL A 112 -24.48 -10.83 -16.37
C VAL A 112 -23.77 -10.36 -15.10
N LEU A 113 -23.29 -11.29 -14.27
CA LEU A 113 -22.63 -10.99 -12.98
C LEU A 113 -21.46 -10.02 -13.15
N LYS A 114 -20.66 -10.20 -14.21
CA LYS A 114 -19.56 -9.28 -14.55
C LYS A 114 -20.06 -7.85 -14.74
N ASP A 115 -21.17 -7.65 -15.42
CA ASP A 115 -21.72 -6.32 -15.71
C ASP A 115 -22.17 -5.61 -14.42
N LEU A 116 -22.74 -6.38 -13.48
CA LEU A 116 -23.10 -5.87 -12.16
C LEU A 116 -21.89 -5.45 -11.33
N LEU A 117 -20.72 -6.10 -11.48
CA LEU A 117 -19.48 -5.67 -10.82
C LEU A 117 -19.00 -4.31 -11.32
N TYR A 118 -19.09 -4.03 -12.62
CA TYR A 118 -18.80 -2.69 -13.15
C TYR A 118 -19.79 -1.66 -12.63
N SER A 119 -21.07 -1.97 -12.62
CA SER A 119 -22.12 -1.15 -12.02
C SER A 119 -21.84 -0.83 -10.54
N LEU A 120 -21.46 -1.85 -9.76
CA LEU A 120 -21.10 -1.77 -8.35
C LEU A 120 -19.91 -0.82 -8.10
N MET A 121 -18.84 -0.99 -8.87
CA MET A 121 -17.58 -0.30 -8.56
C MET A 121 -17.49 1.09 -9.18
N LEU A 122 -18.00 1.30 -10.40
CA LEU A 122 -17.90 2.58 -11.10
C LEU A 122 -18.93 3.59 -10.58
N GLU A 123 -20.20 3.17 -10.48
CA GLU A 123 -21.33 4.06 -10.09
C GLU A 123 -21.76 3.85 -8.63
N SER A 124 -21.28 2.78 -7.99
CA SER A 124 -21.64 2.47 -6.59
C SER A 124 -23.10 2.05 -6.37
N HIS A 125 -23.74 1.44 -7.37
CA HIS A 125 -25.16 1.09 -7.31
C HIS A 125 -25.49 0.08 -6.19
N ASN A 126 -26.48 0.41 -5.37
CA ASN A 126 -26.90 -0.37 -4.19
C ASN A 126 -27.66 -1.62 -4.57
N ASP A 127 -28.53 -1.53 -5.58
CA ASP A 127 -29.29 -2.66 -6.13
C ASP A 127 -28.34 -3.72 -6.75
N SER A 128 -27.30 -3.29 -7.47
CA SER A 128 -26.28 -4.21 -7.99
C SER A 128 -25.56 -4.95 -6.86
N ALA A 129 -25.23 -4.27 -5.73
CA ALA A 129 -24.60 -4.91 -4.58
C ALA A 129 -25.46 -6.01 -3.97
N VAL A 130 -26.78 -5.75 -3.83
CA VAL A 130 -27.72 -6.71 -3.26
C VAL A 130 -27.97 -7.88 -4.20
N ALA A 131 -28.18 -7.63 -5.50
CA ALA A 131 -28.36 -8.70 -6.48
C ALA A 131 -27.12 -9.61 -6.57
N ILE A 132 -25.91 -9.04 -6.52
CA ILE A 132 -24.66 -9.81 -6.43
C ILE A 132 -24.63 -10.67 -5.16
N ALA A 133 -24.90 -10.06 -4.00
CA ALA A 133 -24.84 -10.76 -2.73
C ALA A 133 -25.83 -11.92 -2.65
N GLU A 134 -27.05 -11.73 -3.11
CA GLU A 134 -28.07 -12.78 -3.16
C GLU A 134 -27.69 -13.92 -4.13
N HIS A 135 -27.08 -13.58 -5.27
CA HIS A 135 -26.64 -14.58 -6.25
C HIS A 135 -25.46 -15.41 -5.74
N VAL A 136 -24.43 -14.76 -5.19
CA VAL A 136 -23.18 -15.42 -4.78
C VAL A 136 -23.28 -16.05 -3.41
N GLY A 137 -24.00 -15.42 -2.49
CA GLY A 137 -24.15 -15.88 -1.10
C GLY A 137 -25.42 -16.67 -0.83
N GLY A 138 -26.43 -16.60 -1.71
CA GLY A 138 -27.77 -17.18 -1.47
C GLY A 138 -28.74 -16.19 -0.81
N SER A 139 -28.24 -15.33 0.08
CA SER A 139 -28.96 -14.20 0.68
C SER A 139 -28.01 -13.06 1.04
N THR A 140 -28.52 -11.90 1.38
CA THR A 140 -27.69 -10.77 1.88
C THR A 140 -27.03 -11.12 3.22
N GLU A 141 -27.71 -11.87 4.08
CA GLU A 141 -27.24 -12.28 5.40
C GLU A 141 -26.11 -13.33 5.27
N GLU A 142 -26.28 -14.33 4.41
CA GLU A 142 -25.24 -15.34 4.16
C GLU A 142 -24.00 -14.69 3.51
N PHE A 143 -24.21 -13.74 2.59
CA PHE A 143 -23.10 -12.99 2.01
C PHE A 143 -22.39 -12.09 3.03
N ALA A 144 -23.11 -11.44 3.96
CA ALA A 144 -22.52 -10.71 5.08
C ALA A 144 -21.67 -11.63 5.97
N GLY A 145 -22.12 -12.88 6.19
CA GLY A 145 -21.33 -13.93 6.84
C GLY A 145 -20.02 -14.22 6.12
N LEU A 146 -20.01 -14.28 4.78
CA LEU A 146 -18.78 -14.44 4.00
C LEU A 146 -17.87 -13.21 4.12
N MET A 147 -18.45 -11.99 4.15
CA MET A 147 -17.68 -10.74 4.33
C MET A 147 -17.00 -10.71 5.70
N ASN A 148 -17.70 -11.07 6.77
CA ASN A 148 -17.15 -11.10 8.13
C ASN A 148 -16.07 -12.18 8.28
N LYS A 149 -16.30 -13.37 7.72
CA LYS A 149 -15.27 -14.42 7.69
C LYS A 149 -14.00 -13.96 6.96
N LYS A 150 -14.14 -13.32 5.81
CA LYS A 150 -12.99 -12.78 5.09
C LYS A 150 -12.29 -11.68 5.89
N ALA A 151 -13.02 -10.80 6.56
CA ALA A 151 -12.44 -9.77 7.43
C ALA A 151 -11.60 -10.40 8.56
N GLU A 152 -12.09 -11.46 9.20
CA GLU A 152 -11.35 -12.21 10.22
C GLU A 152 -10.08 -12.84 9.64
N GLU A 153 -10.16 -13.51 8.47
CA GLU A 153 -9.02 -14.09 7.77
C GLU A 153 -7.94 -13.06 7.44
N LEU A 154 -8.33 -11.81 7.20
CA LEU A 154 -7.41 -10.69 6.93
C LEU A 154 -6.91 -10.00 8.21
N GLY A 155 -7.33 -10.44 9.39
CA GLY A 155 -6.98 -9.81 10.66
C GLY A 155 -7.67 -8.46 10.88
N CYS A 156 -8.80 -8.21 10.22
CA CYS A 156 -9.62 -7.01 10.38
C CYS A 156 -10.60 -7.18 11.56
N LEU A 157 -10.05 -7.17 12.78
CA LEU A 157 -10.77 -7.52 14.02
C LEU A 157 -11.74 -6.44 14.50
N HIS A 158 -11.69 -5.24 13.92
CA HIS A 158 -12.58 -4.11 14.23
C HIS A 158 -13.46 -3.75 13.02
N THR A 159 -13.90 -4.78 12.29
CA THR A 159 -14.74 -4.64 11.11
C THR A 159 -15.92 -5.60 11.23
N TYR A 160 -17.14 -5.05 11.06
CA TYR A 160 -18.36 -5.84 11.04
C TYR A 160 -19.26 -5.45 9.88
N PHE A 161 -19.54 -6.41 9.01
CA PHE A 161 -20.39 -6.23 7.85
C PHE A 161 -21.79 -6.75 8.09
N ILE A 162 -22.81 -5.93 7.78
CA ILE A 162 -24.22 -6.30 7.80
C ILE A 162 -24.81 -6.20 6.39
N THR A 163 -24.37 -5.19 5.61
CA THR A 163 -24.90 -4.93 4.27
C THR A 163 -23.81 -5.05 3.19
N PRO A 164 -24.13 -5.60 1.99
CA PRO A 164 -23.16 -5.70 0.90
C PRO A 164 -22.92 -4.36 0.18
N ASN A 165 -23.79 -3.37 0.39
CA ASN A 165 -23.74 -2.06 -0.27
C ASN A 165 -23.14 -0.95 0.61
N GLY A 166 -23.01 -1.18 1.94
CA GLY A 166 -22.48 -0.21 2.89
C GLY A 166 -23.47 0.83 3.36
N LEU A 167 -24.75 0.59 3.23
CA LEU A 167 -25.77 1.37 3.93
C LEU A 167 -25.69 1.12 5.43
N ASP A 168 -25.92 2.18 6.20
CA ASP A 168 -25.90 2.12 7.66
C ASP A 168 -26.94 1.09 8.14
N ALA A 169 -26.51 0.17 9.01
CA ALA A 169 -27.32 -0.90 9.54
C ALA A 169 -26.86 -1.29 10.94
N GLN A 170 -27.77 -1.88 11.69
CA GLN A 170 -27.53 -2.42 13.02
C GLN A 170 -28.37 -3.71 13.20
N ASP A 171 -27.80 -4.70 13.86
CA ASP A 171 -28.45 -5.93 14.30
C ASP A 171 -28.17 -6.21 15.79
N GLU A 172 -28.40 -7.44 16.24
CA GLU A 172 -28.17 -7.82 17.63
C GLU A 172 -26.71 -7.92 18.01
N GLU A 173 -25.79 -8.12 17.02
CA GLU A 173 -24.36 -8.28 17.22
C GLU A 173 -23.61 -6.94 17.15
N GLY A 174 -24.16 -5.93 16.47
CA GLY A 174 -23.53 -4.62 16.40
C GLY A 174 -24.04 -3.70 15.29
N VAL A 175 -23.21 -2.75 14.92
CA VAL A 175 -23.44 -1.81 13.82
C VAL A 175 -22.49 -2.10 12.66
N HIS A 176 -22.89 -1.77 11.43
CA HIS A 176 -22.04 -1.88 10.25
C HIS A 176 -20.88 -0.88 10.33
N HIS A 177 -19.64 -1.36 10.57
CA HIS A 177 -18.47 -0.50 10.80
C HIS A 177 -17.17 -1.12 10.32
N THR A 178 -16.13 -0.28 10.25
CA THR A 178 -14.73 -0.66 10.09
C THR A 178 -13.81 0.37 10.76
N THR A 179 -12.51 0.13 10.72
CA THR A 179 -11.47 1.11 11.04
C THR A 179 -10.72 1.53 9.78
N ALA A 180 -9.99 2.66 9.83
CA ALA A 180 -9.17 3.06 8.69
C ALA A 180 -8.02 2.06 8.43
N GLU A 181 -7.48 1.43 9.46
CA GLU A 181 -6.46 0.38 9.33
C GLU A 181 -7.02 -0.88 8.67
N ASP A 182 -8.17 -1.37 9.13
CA ASP A 182 -8.80 -2.55 8.56
C ASP A 182 -9.22 -2.31 7.10
N LEU A 183 -9.78 -1.14 6.80
CA LEU A 183 -10.14 -0.77 5.44
C LEU A 183 -8.91 -0.73 4.50
N ALA A 184 -7.77 -0.26 5.00
CA ALA A 184 -6.51 -0.30 4.26
C ALA A 184 -6.01 -1.74 4.05
N ARG A 185 -6.15 -2.64 5.04
CA ARG A 185 -5.82 -4.08 4.93
C ARG A 185 -6.70 -4.78 3.90
N ILE A 186 -8.00 -4.49 3.88
CA ILE A 186 -8.91 -5.03 2.86
C ILE A 186 -8.48 -4.57 1.46
N MET A 187 -8.15 -3.29 1.28
CA MET A 187 -7.65 -2.78 0.00
C MET A 187 -6.31 -3.44 -0.38
N LYS A 188 -5.37 -3.61 0.58
CA LYS A 188 -4.13 -4.33 0.36
C LYS A 188 -4.40 -5.73 -0.19
N TYR A 189 -5.28 -6.48 0.45
CA TYR A 189 -5.67 -7.80 -0.03
C TYR A 189 -6.19 -7.75 -1.47
N CYS A 190 -7.10 -6.84 -1.77
CA CYS A 190 -7.69 -6.72 -3.11
C CYS A 190 -6.67 -6.46 -4.22
N ILE A 191 -5.60 -5.70 -3.95
CA ILE A 191 -4.63 -5.26 -4.98
C ILE A 191 -3.29 -6.00 -4.96
N MET A 192 -2.95 -6.67 -3.84
CA MET A 192 -1.64 -7.32 -3.67
C MET A 192 -1.74 -8.83 -3.50
N ASP A 193 -2.66 -9.31 -2.65
CA ASP A 193 -2.59 -10.68 -2.12
C ASP A 193 -3.63 -11.62 -2.76
N SER A 194 -4.82 -11.10 -3.15
CA SER A 194 -5.87 -11.90 -3.76
C SER A 194 -5.42 -12.56 -5.09
N PRO A 195 -5.79 -13.83 -5.34
CA PRO A 195 -5.59 -14.46 -6.64
C PRO A 195 -6.30 -13.70 -7.77
N ASN A 196 -7.35 -12.95 -7.46
CA ASN A 196 -8.17 -12.19 -8.42
C ASN A 196 -7.83 -10.69 -8.47
N LYS A 197 -6.67 -10.29 -7.93
CA LYS A 197 -6.23 -8.89 -7.88
C LYS A 197 -6.18 -8.19 -9.25
N ASN A 198 -5.81 -8.90 -10.30
CA ASN A 198 -5.76 -8.32 -11.65
C ASN A 198 -7.16 -7.98 -12.15
N GLN A 199 -8.15 -8.85 -11.94
CA GLN A 199 -9.55 -8.59 -12.31
C GLN A 199 -10.14 -7.44 -11.48
N PHE A 200 -9.81 -7.37 -10.18
CA PHE A 200 -10.20 -6.25 -9.33
C PHE A 200 -9.64 -4.92 -9.84
N LEU A 201 -8.36 -4.89 -10.22
CA LEU A 201 -7.71 -3.71 -10.77
C LEU A 201 -8.31 -3.33 -12.14
N ASP A 202 -8.55 -4.29 -13.02
CA ASP A 202 -9.18 -4.07 -14.34
C ASP A 202 -10.54 -3.36 -14.18
N ILE A 203 -11.37 -3.83 -13.23
CA ILE A 203 -12.67 -3.23 -12.97
C ILE A 203 -12.51 -1.81 -12.40
N THR A 204 -11.68 -1.64 -11.37
CA THR A 204 -11.56 -0.37 -10.65
C THR A 204 -10.83 0.73 -11.44
N GLN A 205 -10.03 0.37 -12.43
CA GLN A 205 -9.33 1.31 -13.33
C GLN A 205 -10.14 1.66 -14.57
N THR A 206 -11.18 0.87 -14.89
CA THR A 206 -11.99 1.13 -16.07
C THR A 206 -12.67 2.49 -15.97
N ALA A 207 -12.47 3.35 -16.99
CA ALA A 207 -12.99 4.72 -17.00
C ALA A 207 -14.51 4.75 -17.24
N ALA A 208 -14.99 3.91 -18.18
CA ALA A 208 -16.41 3.77 -18.50
C ALA A 208 -16.71 2.36 -19.00
N TYR A 209 -17.90 1.85 -18.73
CA TYR A 209 -18.35 0.53 -19.13
C TYR A 209 -19.82 0.58 -19.56
N SER A 210 -20.14 -0.05 -20.67
CA SER A 210 -21.52 -0.13 -21.19
C SER A 210 -21.98 -1.57 -21.27
N PHE A 211 -23.20 -1.82 -20.85
CA PHE A 211 -23.82 -3.15 -20.86
C PHE A 211 -25.33 -3.05 -21.04
N SER A 212 -25.98 -4.19 -21.18
CA SER A 212 -27.44 -4.28 -21.26
C SER A 212 -27.93 -5.41 -20.36
N ASP A 213 -29.22 -5.37 -20.02
CA ASP A 213 -29.89 -6.56 -19.49
C ASP A 213 -29.78 -7.72 -20.49
N THR A 214 -29.92 -8.96 -20.05
CA THR A 214 -29.75 -10.12 -20.91
C THR A 214 -30.78 -10.20 -22.05
N SER A 215 -31.96 -9.60 -21.86
CA SER A 215 -32.98 -9.46 -22.89
C SER A 215 -32.69 -8.36 -23.93
N LYS A 216 -31.66 -7.53 -23.68
CA LYS A 216 -31.29 -6.34 -24.48
C LYS A 216 -32.41 -5.30 -24.59
N SER A 217 -33.32 -5.27 -23.62
CA SER A 217 -34.41 -4.29 -23.58
C SER A 217 -33.95 -2.95 -22.99
N ARG A 218 -32.92 -2.95 -22.17
CA ARG A 218 -32.35 -1.78 -21.52
C ARG A 218 -30.84 -1.78 -21.64
N SER A 219 -30.26 -0.61 -21.91
CA SER A 219 -28.81 -0.40 -21.97
C SER A 219 -28.39 0.63 -20.95
N PHE A 220 -27.20 0.44 -20.38
CA PHE A 220 -26.64 1.25 -19.32
C PHE A 220 -25.21 1.66 -19.66
N GLN A 221 -24.82 2.82 -19.15
CA GLN A 221 -23.45 3.29 -19.21
C GLN A 221 -23.02 3.71 -17.80
N CYS A 222 -21.95 3.12 -17.31
CA CYS A 222 -21.32 3.43 -16.04
C CYS A 222 -20.05 4.23 -16.26
N THR A 223 -19.83 5.26 -15.45
CA THR A 223 -18.62 6.10 -15.47
C THR A 223 -17.93 6.01 -14.12
N ASN A 224 -16.61 5.92 -14.13
CA ASN A 224 -15.85 5.81 -12.90
C ASN A 224 -15.79 7.14 -12.14
N HIS A 225 -16.34 7.16 -10.94
CA HIS A 225 -16.35 8.33 -10.06
C HIS A 225 -15.12 8.48 -9.17
N ASN A 226 -14.12 7.59 -9.31
CA ASN A 226 -12.85 7.72 -8.60
C ASN A 226 -11.96 8.79 -9.26
N ALA A 227 -12.14 10.04 -8.88
CA ALA A 227 -11.34 11.14 -9.42
C ALA A 227 -9.83 10.99 -9.15
N PHE A 228 -9.44 10.21 -8.15
CA PHE A 228 -8.03 9.98 -7.82
C PHE A 228 -7.24 9.38 -8.98
N LEU A 229 -7.84 8.54 -9.80
CA LEU A 229 -7.20 7.92 -10.97
C LEU A 229 -6.60 8.95 -11.95
N ASN A 230 -7.10 10.19 -11.95
CA ASN A 230 -6.61 11.27 -12.80
C ASN A 230 -5.90 12.38 -11.99
N MET A 231 -5.68 12.19 -10.69
CA MET A 231 -5.12 13.25 -9.83
C MET A 231 -3.62 13.12 -9.59
N MET A 232 -3.11 11.91 -9.58
CA MET A 232 -1.70 11.62 -9.32
C MET A 232 -1.23 10.52 -10.27
N GLU A 233 0.00 10.64 -10.75
CA GLU A 233 0.65 9.59 -11.52
C GLU A 233 0.77 8.33 -10.65
N GLY A 234 0.52 7.17 -11.25
CA GLY A 234 0.55 5.89 -10.53
C GLY A 234 -0.69 5.60 -9.69
N ALA A 235 -1.75 6.44 -9.72
CA ALA A 235 -3.02 6.11 -9.07
C ALA A 235 -3.56 4.78 -9.58
N LEU A 236 -3.76 3.81 -8.66
CA LEU A 236 -3.94 2.40 -9.01
C LEU A 236 -5.39 1.94 -8.85
N SER A 237 -6.06 2.35 -7.79
CA SER A 237 -7.43 1.89 -7.48
C SER A 237 -8.07 2.79 -6.44
N GLY A 238 -9.35 2.60 -6.19
CA GLY A 238 -10.02 3.22 -5.05
C GLY A 238 -11.55 3.12 -5.10
N LYS A 239 -12.16 3.38 -3.94
CA LYS A 239 -13.62 3.41 -3.77
C LYS A 239 -14.02 4.56 -2.85
N THR A 240 -15.00 5.33 -3.28
CA THR A 240 -15.66 6.38 -2.48
C THR A 240 -16.85 5.82 -1.73
N GLY A 241 -17.18 6.44 -0.60
CA GLY A 241 -18.41 6.19 0.14
C GLY A 241 -19.00 7.48 0.71
N PHE A 242 -20.32 7.49 0.93
CA PHE A 242 -21.03 8.53 1.66
C PHE A 242 -22.37 7.99 2.17
N THR A 243 -22.61 8.16 3.46
CA THR A 243 -23.94 8.13 4.09
C THR A 243 -24.03 9.35 5.02
N ALA A 244 -25.22 9.61 5.57
CA ALA A 244 -25.38 10.68 6.53
C ALA A 244 -24.54 10.46 7.81
N ASP A 245 -24.47 9.20 8.26
CA ASP A 245 -23.75 8.82 9.48
C ASP A 245 -22.24 8.73 9.24
N ALA A 246 -21.81 8.13 8.10
CA ALA A 246 -20.40 7.95 7.78
C ALA A 246 -19.69 9.25 7.38
N GLY A 247 -20.39 10.23 6.80
CA GLY A 247 -19.74 11.31 6.08
C GLY A 247 -19.02 10.80 4.81
N TYR A 248 -18.14 11.60 4.23
CA TYR A 248 -17.33 11.15 3.09
C TYR A 248 -16.24 10.18 3.53
N CYS A 249 -16.22 9.01 2.91
CA CYS A 249 -15.20 7.98 3.08
C CYS A 249 -14.47 7.73 1.76
N TYR A 250 -13.23 7.27 1.86
CA TYR A 250 -12.42 6.91 0.70
C TYR A 250 -11.36 5.89 1.09
N VAL A 251 -11.12 4.94 0.21
CA VAL A 251 -9.93 4.08 0.22
C VAL A 251 -9.35 4.06 -1.18
N GLY A 252 -8.04 4.19 -1.29
CA GLY A 252 -7.37 4.19 -2.59
C GLY A 252 -5.91 3.80 -2.50
N ALA A 253 -5.34 3.43 -3.64
CA ALA A 253 -3.96 2.98 -3.76
C ALA A 253 -3.24 3.72 -4.88
N LEU A 254 -1.93 3.91 -4.69
CA LEU A 254 -1.01 4.50 -5.66
C LEU A 254 0.24 3.64 -5.74
N ARG A 255 0.74 3.40 -6.96
CA ARG A 255 2.04 2.75 -7.19
C ARG A 255 2.93 3.66 -8.01
N GLN A 256 4.08 4.03 -7.45
CA GLN A 256 5.07 4.86 -8.13
C GLN A 256 6.47 4.49 -7.63
N ASP A 257 7.44 4.40 -8.54
CA ASP A 257 8.85 4.06 -8.25
C ASP A 257 8.98 2.77 -7.40
N ASP A 258 8.26 1.72 -7.81
CA ASP A 258 8.17 0.40 -7.15
C ASP A 258 7.61 0.42 -5.71
N ARG A 259 7.10 1.56 -5.23
CA ARG A 259 6.43 1.71 -3.94
C ARG A 259 4.93 1.74 -4.11
N THR A 260 4.23 0.96 -3.31
CA THR A 260 2.76 0.94 -3.34
C THR A 260 2.21 1.44 -2.01
N PHE A 261 1.47 2.54 -2.04
CA PHE A 261 0.83 3.15 -0.87
C PHE A 261 -0.68 2.99 -0.92
N ILE A 262 -1.27 2.77 0.24
CA ILE A 262 -2.73 2.75 0.42
C ILE A 262 -3.12 3.84 1.41
N VAL A 263 -4.12 4.64 1.05
CA VAL A 263 -4.78 5.59 1.93
C VAL A 263 -6.19 5.10 2.26
N ALA A 264 -6.58 5.20 3.53
CA ALA A 264 -7.97 4.99 3.96
C ALA A 264 -8.41 6.18 4.82
N LEU A 265 -9.56 6.76 4.48
CA LEU A 265 -10.13 7.95 5.10
C LEU A 265 -11.57 7.68 5.50
N LEU A 266 -11.93 7.88 6.77
CA LEU A 266 -13.28 7.77 7.28
C LEU A 266 -13.73 9.10 7.89
N ALA A 267 -15.01 9.44 7.73
CA ALA A 267 -15.61 10.67 8.22
C ALA A 267 -14.81 11.92 7.78
N CYS A 268 -14.55 12.01 6.47
CA CYS A 268 -13.77 13.11 5.85
C CYS A 268 -14.70 14.26 5.40
N GLY A 269 -15.50 14.79 6.33
CA GLY A 269 -16.47 15.86 6.11
C GLY A 269 -17.85 15.37 5.65
N TRP A 270 -18.80 16.28 5.63
CA TRP A 270 -20.20 16.10 5.25
C TRP A 270 -20.59 16.99 4.08
N PRO A 271 -21.85 17.13 3.69
CA PRO A 271 -22.27 17.96 2.55
C PRO A 271 -21.62 19.34 2.52
N ASN A 272 -21.18 19.76 1.33
CA ASN A 272 -20.31 20.89 0.98
C ASN A 272 -18.80 20.65 1.18
N ALA A 273 -18.36 19.51 1.71
CA ALA A 273 -16.96 19.14 1.92
C ALA A 273 -16.49 17.95 1.04
N LYS A 274 -17.17 17.72 -0.10
CA LYS A 274 -16.90 16.56 -0.99
C LYS A 274 -15.44 16.47 -1.49
N SER A 275 -14.73 17.59 -1.56
CA SER A 275 -13.33 17.67 -2.01
C SER A 275 -12.31 17.31 -0.92
N TYR A 276 -12.69 17.30 0.35
CA TYR A 276 -11.76 17.07 1.48
C TYR A 276 -11.01 15.74 1.37
N LYS A 277 -11.71 14.65 1.02
CA LYS A 277 -11.08 13.35 0.81
C LYS A 277 -9.98 13.39 -0.26
N TRP A 278 -10.15 14.17 -1.31
CA TRP A 278 -9.14 14.32 -2.37
C TRP A 278 -7.93 15.12 -1.89
N SER A 279 -8.15 16.16 -1.09
CA SER A 279 -7.09 16.93 -0.45
C SER A 279 -6.26 16.05 0.49
N ASP A 280 -6.92 15.30 1.38
CA ASP A 280 -6.24 14.44 2.34
C ASP A 280 -5.52 13.27 1.66
N THR A 281 -6.15 12.65 0.63
CA THR A 281 -5.51 11.61 -0.19
C THR A 281 -4.22 12.13 -0.82
N ARG A 282 -4.24 13.29 -1.45
CA ARG A 282 -3.05 13.89 -2.06
C ARG A 282 -1.96 14.14 -1.03
N LYS A 283 -2.32 14.74 0.12
CA LYS A 283 -1.35 15.03 1.19
C LYS A 283 -0.65 13.76 1.68
N LEU A 284 -1.42 12.71 1.98
CA LEU A 284 -0.86 11.46 2.50
C LEU A 284 -0.02 10.72 1.45
N MET A 285 -0.48 10.66 0.20
CA MET A 285 0.29 10.02 -0.88
C MET A 285 1.58 10.77 -1.18
N THR A 286 1.53 12.12 -1.25
CA THR A 286 2.73 12.95 -1.42
C THR A 286 3.70 12.75 -0.25
N TYR A 287 3.19 12.75 0.99
CA TYR A 287 4.00 12.47 2.17
C TYR A 287 4.71 11.10 2.08
N GLY A 288 4.00 10.05 1.65
CA GLY A 288 4.60 8.73 1.44
C GLY A 288 5.72 8.77 0.39
N LEU A 289 5.45 9.38 -0.76
CA LEU A 289 6.41 9.47 -1.86
C LEU A 289 7.67 10.29 -1.52
N GLU A 290 7.54 11.36 -0.76
CA GLU A 290 8.64 12.27 -0.42
C GLU A 290 9.48 11.80 0.76
N ASN A 291 8.90 11.00 1.68
CA ASN A 291 9.56 10.67 2.95
C ASN A 291 9.98 9.21 3.10
N TYR A 292 9.47 8.29 2.28
CA TYR A 292 9.75 6.87 2.41
C TYR A 292 10.46 6.31 1.17
N PHE A 293 11.51 5.53 1.38
CA PHE A 293 12.30 4.88 0.33
C PHE A 293 12.68 3.46 0.76
N TYR A 294 12.95 2.58 -0.20
CA TYR A 294 13.44 1.24 0.13
C TYR A 294 14.89 1.28 0.59
N GLN A 295 15.16 0.63 1.71
CA GLN A 295 16.50 0.32 2.20
C GLN A 295 16.61 -1.20 2.34
N THR A 296 17.74 -1.76 1.87
CA THR A 296 18.10 -3.15 2.10
C THR A 296 19.02 -3.21 3.30
N ALA A 297 18.76 -4.10 4.25
CA ALA A 297 19.62 -4.33 5.39
C ALA A 297 21.03 -4.76 4.91
N GLY A 298 22.05 -4.42 5.67
CA GLY A 298 23.43 -4.81 5.37
C GLY A 298 24.10 -4.12 4.19
N ALA A 299 23.45 -3.16 3.53
CA ALA A 299 24.03 -2.46 2.38
C ALA A 299 25.34 -1.70 2.71
N GLU A 300 25.52 -1.32 3.97
CA GLU A 300 26.72 -0.63 4.49
C GLU A 300 27.51 -1.51 5.47
N SER A 301 27.10 -2.79 5.69
CA SER A 301 27.75 -3.66 6.66
C SER A 301 29.12 -4.10 6.16
N ARG A 302 30.13 -4.00 7.04
CA ARG A 302 31.42 -4.67 6.82
C ARG A 302 31.23 -6.18 6.87
N GLU A 303 32.00 -6.93 6.06
CA GLU A 303 32.08 -8.39 6.20
C GLU A 303 32.36 -8.73 7.67
N ARG A 304 31.46 -9.48 8.29
CA ARG A 304 31.68 -10.00 9.63
C ARG A 304 32.51 -11.27 9.53
N GLN A 305 33.45 -11.40 10.46
CA GLN A 305 34.34 -12.55 10.55
C GLN A 305 34.28 -13.13 11.94
N ILE A 306 34.56 -14.42 12.03
CA ILE A 306 34.72 -15.16 13.28
C ILE A 306 36.09 -15.86 13.27
N LEU A 307 36.69 -15.96 14.44
CA LEU A 307 37.94 -16.68 14.63
C LEU A 307 37.66 -18.19 14.76
N VAL A 308 38.39 -18.99 13.97
CA VAL A 308 38.41 -20.43 14.09
C VAL A 308 39.69 -20.82 14.81
N GLU A 309 39.56 -21.34 16.01
CA GLU A 309 40.69 -21.81 16.81
C GLU A 309 41.11 -23.23 16.43
N ASN A 310 42.36 -23.62 16.69
CA ASN A 310 42.94 -24.90 16.33
C ASN A 310 42.96 -25.20 14.80
N ALA A 311 42.84 -24.17 13.96
CA ALA A 311 42.92 -24.27 12.51
C ALA A 311 44.36 -24.42 12.05
N VAL A 312 44.60 -25.20 10.96
CA VAL A 312 45.87 -25.16 10.23
C VAL A 312 45.75 -24.14 9.10
N SER A 313 46.35 -22.96 9.28
CA SER A 313 46.40 -21.96 8.23
C SER A 313 47.28 -22.40 7.06
N VAL A 314 46.72 -22.37 5.84
CA VAL A 314 47.45 -22.76 4.63
C VAL A 314 48.57 -21.76 4.32
N ASP A 315 48.39 -20.49 4.62
CA ASP A 315 49.33 -19.39 4.35
C ASP A 315 50.36 -19.22 5.46
N PHE A 316 50.00 -19.55 6.71
CA PHE A 316 50.85 -19.37 7.90
C PHE A 316 50.80 -20.64 8.80
N PRO A 317 51.49 -21.72 8.45
CA PRO A 317 51.39 -22.99 9.17
C PRO A 317 51.76 -22.98 10.68
N ALA A 318 52.37 -21.88 11.14
CA ALA A 318 52.72 -21.66 12.55
C ALA A 318 51.59 -21.04 13.37
N GLU A 319 50.55 -20.48 12.72
CA GLU A 319 49.37 -19.93 13.37
C GLU A 319 48.29 -21.03 13.46
N ARG A 320 47.71 -21.19 14.64
CA ARG A 320 46.63 -22.15 14.90
C ARG A 320 45.28 -21.46 15.00
N SER A 321 45.06 -20.45 14.18
CA SER A 321 43.78 -19.75 14.08
C SER A 321 43.62 -19.09 12.70
N GLU A 322 42.41 -19.12 12.17
CA GLU A 322 42.04 -18.53 10.90
C GLU A 322 40.72 -17.74 11.06
N SER A 323 40.58 -16.67 10.34
CA SER A 323 39.33 -15.89 10.33
C SER A 323 38.51 -16.22 9.10
N ILE A 324 37.25 -16.60 9.31
CA ILE A 324 36.32 -16.91 8.24
C ILE A 324 35.18 -15.88 8.19
N SER A 325 34.64 -15.66 6.98
CA SER A 325 33.48 -14.79 6.80
C SER A 325 32.20 -15.44 7.31
N LEU A 326 31.34 -14.65 7.93
CA LEU A 326 30.00 -15.00 8.36
C LEU A 326 28.99 -14.48 7.35
N LEU A 327 28.12 -15.35 6.85
CA LEU A 327 27.12 -15.03 5.85
C LEU A 327 25.70 -15.32 6.38
N PRO A 328 24.72 -14.40 6.21
CA PRO A 328 23.33 -14.77 6.44
C PRO A 328 22.91 -15.87 5.44
N ALA A 329 22.22 -16.89 5.91
CA ALA A 329 21.71 -17.99 5.08
C ALA A 329 20.58 -17.54 4.14
N ALA A 330 19.96 -16.40 4.40
CA ALA A 330 18.94 -15.78 3.56
C ALA A 330 19.37 -14.37 3.11
N ARG A 331 18.81 -13.93 1.98
CA ARG A 331 19.01 -12.56 1.50
C ARG A 331 18.49 -11.55 2.54
N PRO A 332 19.29 -10.54 2.92
CA PRO A 332 18.84 -9.47 3.82
C PRO A 332 17.54 -8.82 3.33
N PRO A 333 16.63 -8.49 4.25
CA PRO A 333 15.34 -7.91 3.89
C PRO A 333 15.47 -6.48 3.39
N SER A 334 14.53 -6.08 2.53
CA SER A 334 14.32 -4.68 2.17
C SER A 334 13.00 -4.20 2.75
N ALA A 335 12.97 -2.99 3.28
CA ALA A 335 11.77 -2.36 3.81
C ALA A 335 11.69 -0.89 3.42
N LEU A 336 10.48 -0.33 3.36
CA LEU A 336 10.27 1.09 3.27
C LEU A 336 10.66 1.75 4.60
N VAL A 337 11.64 2.64 4.55
CA VAL A 337 12.12 3.40 5.70
C VAL A 337 11.93 4.89 5.47
N ARG A 338 11.73 5.65 6.54
CA ARG A 338 11.79 7.11 6.52
C ARG A 338 13.22 7.56 6.79
N LYS A 339 13.60 8.74 6.31
CA LYS A 339 14.90 9.34 6.63
C LYS A 339 15.11 9.39 8.15
N GLY A 340 16.19 8.76 8.61
CA GLY A 340 16.52 8.62 10.04
C GLY A 340 15.98 7.36 10.71
N GLU A 341 15.18 6.53 10.01
CA GLU A 341 14.91 5.16 10.40
C GLU A 341 15.99 4.25 9.81
N GLU A 342 16.37 3.23 10.56
CA GLU A 342 17.38 2.25 10.15
C GLU A 342 16.87 0.84 10.41
N ILE A 343 17.21 -0.08 9.51
CA ILE A 343 17.01 -1.51 9.76
C ILE A 343 18.16 -1.95 10.67
N MET A 344 17.81 -2.33 11.90
CA MET A 344 18.76 -2.80 12.90
C MET A 344 19.11 -4.27 12.62
N GLU A 345 20.40 -4.58 12.79
CA GLU A 345 20.93 -5.94 12.69
C GLU A 345 21.45 -6.39 14.06
N GLU A 346 20.92 -7.49 14.55
CA GLU A 346 21.38 -8.15 15.78
C GLU A 346 21.92 -9.54 15.45
N TRP A 347 23.24 -9.71 15.59
CA TRP A 347 23.94 -10.95 15.32
C TRP A 347 24.16 -11.69 16.64
N ASN A 348 23.63 -12.91 16.72
CA ASN A 348 23.83 -13.81 17.84
C ASN A 348 24.75 -14.96 17.36
N VAL A 349 26.05 -14.73 17.42
CA VAL A 349 27.11 -15.64 17.01
C VAL A 349 28.16 -15.73 18.13
N PRO A 350 28.86 -16.86 18.29
CA PRO A 350 29.95 -16.97 19.28
C PRO A 350 31.13 -16.05 18.92
N GLU A 351 32.03 -15.80 19.86
CA GLU A 351 33.24 -15.02 19.64
C GLU A 351 34.29 -15.78 18.83
N SER A 352 34.36 -17.11 19.01
CA SER A 352 35.21 -18.05 18.26
C SER A 352 34.53 -19.42 18.15
N VAL A 353 35.00 -20.24 17.22
CA VAL A 353 34.65 -21.65 17.05
C VAL A 353 35.89 -22.50 16.90
N GLU A 354 35.81 -23.81 17.18
CA GLU A 354 36.91 -24.72 17.00
C GLU A 354 36.86 -25.39 15.62
N ALA A 355 38.03 -25.59 14.99
CA ALA A 355 38.13 -26.40 13.78
C ALA A 355 37.82 -27.88 14.10
N PRO A 356 37.32 -28.65 13.10
CA PRO A 356 37.05 -28.26 11.72
C PRO A 356 35.69 -27.54 11.59
N VAL A 357 35.58 -26.56 10.69
CA VAL A 357 34.35 -25.84 10.32
C VAL A 357 34.10 -26.10 8.85
N LYS A 358 32.87 -26.48 8.49
CA LYS A 358 32.51 -26.70 7.08
C LYS A 358 31.88 -25.46 6.46
N GLU A 359 32.16 -25.24 5.18
CA GLU A 359 31.42 -24.23 4.43
C GLU A 359 29.91 -24.47 4.51
N GLY A 360 29.13 -23.44 4.85
CA GLY A 360 27.69 -23.54 5.05
C GLY A 360 27.24 -24.05 6.41
N GLU A 361 28.17 -24.34 7.34
CA GLU A 361 27.84 -24.75 8.72
C GLU A 361 27.18 -23.59 9.46
N GLU A 362 26.09 -23.89 10.20
CA GLU A 362 25.36 -22.89 10.98
C GLU A 362 26.15 -22.54 12.25
N LEU A 363 26.49 -21.24 12.40
CA LEU A 363 27.32 -20.75 13.51
C LEU A 363 26.52 -19.80 14.44
N GLY A 364 25.25 -19.51 14.12
CA GLY A 364 24.41 -18.63 14.92
C GLY A 364 23.20 -18.12 14.15
N THR A 365 22.67 -16.97 14.56
CA THR A 365 21.52 -16.33 13.92
C THR A 365 21.74 -14.82 13.75
N VAL A 366 21.06 -14.23 12.76
CA VAL A 366 20.95 -12.79 12.61
C VAL A 366 19.48 -12.38 12.55
N ARG A 367 19.13 -11.33 13.27
CA ARG A 367 17.79 -10.72 13.30
C ARG A 367 17.84 -9.34 12.70
N TYR A 368 16.89 -9.06 11.82
CA TYR A 368 16.69 -7.75 11.20
C TYR A 368 15.39 -7.17 11.73
N THR A 369 15.44 -5.96 12.30
CA THR A 369 14.26 -5.29 12.85
C THR A 369 14.15 -3.85 12.35
N LEU A 370 12.92 -3.34 12.22
CA LEU A 370 12.61 -1.94 11.94
C LEU A 370 11.62 -1.46 12.99
N ASP A 371 11.95 -0.43 13.75
CA ASP A 371 11.15 0.06 14.89
C ASP A 371 10.71 -1.07 15.85
N GLY A 372 11.61 -2.02 16.13
CA GLY A 372 11.33 -3.16 16.99
C GLY A 372 10.47 -4.27 16.35
N THR A 373 9.98 -4.07 15.13
CA THR A 373 9.25 -5.09 14.38
C THR A 373 10.23 -6.00 13.66
N LEU A 374 10.09 -7.32 13.85
CA LEU A 374 10.92 -8.33 13.18
C LEU A 374 10.60 -8.34 11.67
N LEU A 375 11.63 -8.14 10.84
CA LEU A 375 11.55 -8.27 9.39
C LEU A 375 11.97 -9.66 8.93
N LEU A 376 13.07 -10.15 9.49
CA LEU A 376 13.65 -11.48 9.17
C LEU A 376 14.52 -11.95 10.34
N GLU A 377 14.49 -13.25 10.61
CA GLU A 377 15.49 -13.94 11.40
C GLU A 377 15.96 -15.16 10.58
N CYS A 378 17.26 -15.33 10.43
CA CYS A 378 17.80 -16.43 9.66
C CYS A 378 19.13 -16.94 10.27
N PRO A 379 19.54 -18.19 9.97
CA PRO A 379 20.83 -18.70 10.33
C PRO A 379 21.98 -17.85 9.76
N VAL A 380 23.08 -17.83 10.50
CA VAL A 380 24.39 -17.35 10.05
C VAL A 380 25.27 -18.55 9.78
N ILE A 381 25.86 -18.62 8.60
CA ILE A 381 26.64 -19.75 8.12
C ILE A 381 28.11 -19.38 7.88
N ALA A 382 29.00 -20.33 7.99
CA ALA A 382 30.40 -20.23 7.60
C ALA A 382 30.52 -19.99 6.09
N GLY A 383 31.27 -18.97 5.67
CA GLY A 383 31.47 -18.63 4.27
C GLY A 383 32.56 -19.47 3.58
N GLN A 384 33.35 -20.22 4.36
CA GLN A 384 34.43 -21.09 3.86
C GLN A 384 34.69 -22.23 4.83
N GLU A 385 35.32 -23.29 4.31
CA GLU A 385 35.76 -24.47 5.09
C GLU A 385 37.12 -24.20 5.75
N VAL A 386 37.32 -24.72 6.97
CA VAL A 386 38.57 -24.71 7.70
C VAL A 386 38.83 -26.11 8.28
N GLU A 387 39.98 -26.68 8.01
CA GLU A 387 40.42 -27.97 8.53
C GLU A 387 41.17 -27.84 9.88
N GLU A 388 41.21 -28.95 10.62
CA GLU A 388 41.90 -29.07 11.93
C GLU A 388 43.42 -29.16 11.79
#